data_cceb1ef85c97094c05e92eb2d259ec90
#
_entry.id   cceb1ef85c97094c05e92eb2d259ec90
#
_cell.length_a   1.000
_cell.length_b   1.000
_cell.length_c   1.000
_cell.angle_alpha   90.00
_cell.angle_beta   90.00
_cell.angle_gamma   90.00
#
_symmetry.space_group_name_H-M   'P 1'
#
loop_
_entity.id
_entity.type
_entity.pdbx_description
1 polymer ?
#
loop_
_entity_poly.entity_id
_entity_poly.type
_entity_poly.pdbx_seq_one_letter_code
_entity_poly.pdbx_strand_id
1 'polypeptide(L)'
;MKNFKYFTQFLAIIFLFFIFKLLGLKYSSILSSKILTLLGPLFRSNDLSYSNLSISFPNLDKFEKKKIIKKMWENYGKILAEYIFLKNFRTSKKFSQNIIIENLDELLKIKNESKPVIFVS
;
A
#
# COMPACT_ATOMS: atom_id res chain seq x y z
N MET A 1 12.35 29.41 5.11
CA MET A 1 12.11 28.71 3.84
C MET A 1 11.82 27.20 3.98
N LYS A 2 12.51 26.42 4.84
CA LYS A 2 12.24 24.98 5.04
C LYS A 2 10.81 24.70 5.51
N ASN A 3 10.32 25.45 6.50
CA ASN A 3 8.97 25.26 7.06
C ASN A 3 7.84 25.52 6.04
N PHE A 4 8.02 26.46 5.12
CA PHE A 4 7.05 26.72 4.06
C PHE A 4 6.93 25.56 3.09
N LYS A 5 8.06 24.95 2.72
CA LYS A 5 8.09 23.74 1.86
C LYS A 5 7.33 22.58 2.51
N TYR A 6 7.58 22.32 3.80
CA TYR A 6 6.89 21.25 4.52
C TYR A 6 5.38 21.51 4.66
N PHE A 7 5.00 22.75 4.88
CA PHE A 7 3.59 23.16 4.96
C PHE A 7 2.87 22.94 3.62
N THR A 8 3.51 23.33 2.51
CA THR A 8 2.96 23.11 1.16
C THR A 8 2.82 21.61 0.84
N GLN A 9 3.82 20.80 1.20
CA GLN A 9 3.75 19.35 1.04
C GLN A 9 2.63 18.74 1.88
N PHE A 10 2.46 19.17 3.11
CA PHE A 10 1.37 18.74 3.99
C PHE A 10 0.00 19.05 3.41
N LEU A 11 -0.21 20.28 2.92
CA LEU A 11 -1.46 20.65 2.25
C LEU A 11 -1.75 19.82 1.01
N ALA A 12 -0.72 19.54 0.20
CA ALA A 12 -0.85 18.70 -0.99
C ALA A 12 -1.28 17.27 -0.63
N ILE A 13 -0.72 16.71 0.45
CA ILE A 13 -1.10 15.37 0.94
C ILE A 13 -2.54 15.35 1.44
N ILE A 14 -2.95 16.36 2.23
CA ILE A 14 -4.34 16.44 2.72
C ILE A 14 -5.31 16.57 1.56
N PHE A 15 -4.99 17.42 0.58
CA PHE A 15 -5.80 17.59 -0.62
C PHE A 15 -5.93 16.29 -1.42
N LEU A 16 -4.83 15.56 -1.58
CA LEU A 16 -4.83 14.25 -2.23
C LEU A 16 -5.72 13.24 -1.46
N PHE A 17 -5.63 13.22 -0.15
CA PHE A 17 -6.45 12.35 0.70
C PHE A 17 -7.93 12.70 0.62
N PHE A 18 -8.26 13.98 0.54
CA PHE A 18 -9.63 14.44 0.33
C PHE A 18 -10.19 13.94 -1.01
N ILE A 19 -9.42 14.07 -2.11
CA ILE A 19 -9.79 13.53 -3.42
C ILE A 19 -10.01 12.02 -3.34
N PHE A 20 -9.08 11.27 -2.72
CA PHE A 20 -9.20 9.83 -2.59
C PHE A 20 -10.47 9.43 -1.82
N LYS A 21 -10.81 10.17 -0.77
CA LYS A 21 -12.03 9.91 0.01
C LYS A 21 -13.30 10.13 -0.80
N LEU A 22 -13.32 11.12 -1.70
CA LEU A 22 -14.45 11.37 -2.62
C LEU A 22 -14.58 10.28 -3.69
N LEU A 23 -13.46 9.80 -4.23
CA LEU A 23 -13.43 8.79 -5.29
C LEU A 23 -13.80 7.39 -4.78
N GLY A 24 -13.65 7.14 -3.48
CA GLY A 24 -13.80 5.82 -2.88
C GLY A 24 -12.63 4.90 -3.18
N LEU A 25 -12.57 3.74 -2.50
CA LEU A 25 -11.42 2.82 -2.49
C LEU A 25 -10.96 2.41 -3.90
N LYS A 26 -11.89 1.98 -4.74
CA LYS A 26 -11.56 1.42 -6.07
C LYS A 26 -10.85 2.44 -6.98
N TYR A 27 -11.42 3.61 -7.12
CA TYR A 27 -10.87 4.63 -8.02
C TYR A 27 -9.64 5.33 -7.43
N SER A 28 -9.60 5.56 -6.12
CA SER A 28 -8.41 6.09 -5.45
C SER A 28 -7.22 5.13 -5.55
N SER A 29 -7.44 3.83 -5.44
CA SER A 29 -6.40 2.81 -5.60
C SER A 29 -5.81 2.81 -7.03
N ILE A 30 -6.66 2.93 -8.06
CA ILE A 30 -6.20 3.03 -9.45
C ILE A 30 -5.43 4.33 -9.69
N LEU A 31 -5.96 5.45 -9.21
CA LEU A 31 -5.33 6.76 -9.39
C LEU A 31 -3.97 6.83 -8.67
N SER A 32 -3.92 6.41 -7.42
CA SER A 32 -2.70 6.38 -6.62
C SER A 32 -1.65 5.45 -7.21
N SER A 33 -2.07 4.28 -7.71
CA SER A 33 -1.20 3.35 -8.43
C SER A 33 -0.52 4.02 -9.63
N LYS A 34 -1.26 4.75 -10.47
CA LYS A 34 -0.71 5.49 -11.62
C LYS A 34 0.22 6.62 -11.18
N ILE A 35 -0.17 7.39 -10.15
CA ILE A 35 0.65 8.48 -9.59
C ILE A 35 1.99 7.93 -9.10
N LEU A 36 2.00 6.86 -8.29
CA LEU A 36 3.25 6.32 -7.76
C LEU A 36 4.08 5.59 -8.81
N THR A 37 3.48 5.02 -9.84
CA THR A 37 4.23 4.46 -10.98
C THR A 37 5.00 5.55 -11.72
N LEU A 38 4.42 6.74 -11.86
CA LEU A 38 5.06 7.88 -12.54
C LEU A 38 6.05 8.63 -11.63
N LEU A 39 5.64 8.95 -10.41
CA LEU A 39 6.41 9.81 -9.50
C LEU A 39 7.35 9.02 -8.58
N GLY A 40 7.07 7.76 -8.30
CA GLY A 40 7.86 6.93 -7.39
C GLY A 40 9.35 6.91 -7.71
N PRO A 41 9.75 6.68 -8.98
CA PRO A 41 11.16 6.69 -9.39
C PRO A 41 11.88 8.03 -9.16
N LEU A 42 11.15 9.15 -9.04
CA LEU A 42 11.74 10.46 -8.73
C LEU A 42 12.12 10.59 -7.25
N PHE A 43 11.41 9.89 -6.36
CA PHE A 43 11.68 9.90 -4.92
C PHE A 43 12.72 8.86 -4.51
N ARG A 44 12.71 7.72 -5.17
CA ARG A 44 13.65 6.63 -4.94
C ARG A 44 14.03 5.96 -6.25
N SER A 45 15.33 5.96 -6.56
CA SER A 45 15.85 5.32 -7.77
C SER A 45 15.46 3.84 -7.86
N ASN A 46 15.15 3.42 -9.07
CA ASN A 46 14.90 2.02 -9.38
C ASN A 46 16.17 1.14 -9.35
N ASP A 47 17.36 1.75 -9.28
CA ASP A 47 18.64 1.03 -9.39
C ASP A 47 18.84 0.02 -8.28
N LEU A 48 18.48 0.40 -7.04
CA LEU A 48 18.56 -0.52 -5.91
C LEU A 48 17.62 -1.72 -6.08
N SER A 49 16.38 -1.48 -6.51
CA SER A 49 15.41 -2.54 -6.78
C SER A 49 15.87 -3.44 -7.92
N TYR A 50 16.47 -2.84 -8.95
CA TYR A 50 17.03 -3.58 -10.07
C TYR A 50 18.24 -4.44 -9.66
N SER A 51 19.13 -3.90 -8.84
CA SER A 51 20.28 -4.62 -8.28
C SER A 51 19.83 -5.81 -7.43
N ASN A 52 18.88 -5.60 -6.51
CA ASN A 52 18.33 -6.67 -5.67
C ASN A 52 17.68 -7.78 -6.50
N LEU A 53 16.90 -7.43 -7.53
CA LEU A 53 16.32 -8.40 -8.45
C LEU A 53 17.40 -9.15 -9.24
N SER A 54 18.50 -8.50 -9.58
CA SER A 54 19.59 -9.14 -10.33
C SER A 54 20.36 -10.15 -9.47
N ILE A 55 20.44 -9.92 -8.16
CA ILE A 55 21.04 -10.85 -7.19
C ILE A 55 20.09 -12.02 -6.91
N SER A 56 18.82 -11.73 -6.63
CA SER A 56 17.84 -12.76 -6.23
C SER A 56 17.35 -13.61 -7.40
N PHE A 57 17.28 -13.03 -8.59
CA PHE A 57 16.77 -13.65 -9.81
C PHE A 57 17.70 -13.37 -10.99
N PRO A 58 18.88 -14.00 -11.05
CA PRO A 58 19.88 -13.73 -12.09
C PRO A 58 19.39 -14.07 -13.51
N ASN A 59 18.47 -15.04 -13.62
CA ASN A 59 17.97 -15.53 -14.91
C ASN A 59 16.86 -14.64 -15.52
N LEU A 60 16.32 -13.68 -14.76
CA LEU A 60 15.32 -12.73 -15.31
C LEU A 60 16.00 -11.76 -16.28
N ASP A 61 15.37 -11.54 -17.42
CA ASP A 61 15.81 -10.56 -18.37
C ASP A 61 15.56 -9.10 -17.89
N LYS A 62 16.10 -8.14 -18.63
CA LYS A 62 15.98 -6.72 -18.31
C LYS A 62 14.53 -6.23 -18.38
N PHE A 63 13.74 -6.77 -19.28
CA PHE A 63 12.34 -6.38 -19.46
C PHE A 63 11.47 -6.91 -18.30
N GLU A 64 11.68 -8.14 -17.90
CA GLU A 64 11.00 -8.76 -16.76
C GLU A 64 11.28 -8.02 -15.45
N LYS A 65 12.56 -7.68 -15.18
CA LYS A 65 12.96 -6.88 -14.02
C LYS A 65 12.26 -5.52 -14.00
N LYS A 66 12.21 -4.83 -15.14
CA LYS A 66 11.49 -3.54 -15.25
C LYS A 66 9.98 -3.71 -14.99
N LYS A 67 9.37 -4.78 -15.48
CA LYS A 67 7.96 -5.08 -15.24
C LYS A 67 7.66 -5.33 -13.77
N ILE A 68 8.54 -6.04 -13.06
CA ILE A 68 8.43 -6.26 -11.62
C ILE A 68 8.54 -4.94 -10.85
N ILE A 69 9.53 -4.10 -11.17
CA ILE A 69 9.70 -2.79 -10.52
C ILE A 69 8.49 -1.88 -10.77
N LYS A 70 7.93 -1.89 -11.98
CA LYS A 70 6.69 -1.15 -12.26
C LYS A 70 5.54 -1.63 -11.40
N LYS A 71 5.34 -2.95 -11.30
CA LYS A 71 4.30 -3.54 -10.44
C LYS A 71 4.51 -3.23 -8.95
N MET A 72 5.76 -3.15 -8.50
CA MET A 72 6.10 -2.72 -7.14
C MET A 72 5.58 -1.30 -6.88
N TRP A 73 5.82 -0.35 -7.78
CA TRP A 73 5.31 1.01 -7.66
C TRP A 73 3.78 1.09 -7.73
N GLU A 74 3.17 0.31 -8.63
CA GLU A 74 1.71 0.17 -8.70
C GLU A 74 1.12 -0.30 -7.37
N ASN A 75 1.76 -1.29 -6.75
CA ASN A 75 1.32 -1.82 -5.45
C ASN A 75 1.50 -0.82 -4.31
N TYR A 76 2.61 -0.11 -4.24
CA TYR A 76 2.80 0.98 -3.27
C TYR A 76 1.71 2.05 -3.40
N GLY A 77 1.32 2.39 -4.64
CA GLY A 77 0.21 3.32 -4.86
C GLY A 77 -1.12 2.81 -4.33
N LYS A 78 -1.43 1.54 -4.53
CA LYS A 78 -2.65 0.92 -3.99
C LYS A 78 -2.66 0.97 -2.46
N ILE A 79 -1.56 0.55 -1.83
CA ILE A 79 -1.40 0.59 -0.37
C ILE A 79 -1.60 2.01 0.16
N LEU A 80 -1.01 3.02 -0.48
CA LEU A 80 -1.18 4.43 -0.07
C LEU A 80 -2.67 4.86 -0.06
N ALA A 81 -3.43 4.48 -1.09
CA ALA A 81 -4.86 4.76 -1.13
C ALA A 81 -5.62 3.98 -0.04
N GLU A 82 -5.28 2.73 0.19
CA GLU A 82 -5.93 1.85 1.18
C GLU A 82 -5.76 2.38 2.61
N TYR A 83 -4.62 3.00 2.94
CA TYR A 83 -4.39 3.60 4.26
C TYR A 83 -5.50 4.58 4.68
N ILE A 84 -6.07 5.32 3.74
CA ILE A 84 -7.15 6.28 4.01
C ILE A 84 -8.44 5.58 4.44
N PHE A 85 -8.63 4.35 3.97
CA PHE A 85 -9.83 3.55 4.21
C PHE A 85 -9.65 2.49 5.31
N LEU A 86 -8.48 2.41 5.97
CA LEU A 86 -8.21 1.41 7.01
C LEU A 86 -9.30 1.32 8.07
N LYS A 87 -9.81 2.46 8.52
CA LYS A 87 -10.92 2.49 9.49
C LYS A 87 -12.15 1.79 8.94
N ASN A 88 -12.44 1.96 7.65
CA ASN A 88 -13.62 1.38 7.02
C ASN A 88 -13.51 -0.15 6.90
N PHE A 89 -12.32 -0.71 6.71
CA PHE A 89 -12.11 -2.16 6.70
C PHE A 89 -12.52 -2.80 8.03
N ARG A 90 -12.33 -2.09 9.14
CA ARG A 90 -12.67 -2.60 10.47
C ARG A 90 -14.14 -2.39 10.86
N THR A 91 -14.78 -1.31 10.37
CA THR A 91 -16.09 -0.87 10.87
C THR A 91 -17.23 -1.01 9.86
N SER A 92 -16.94 -1.12 8.57
CA SER A 92 -17.97 -1.15 7.53
C SER A 92 -18.26 -2.54 7.02
N LYS A 93 -19.53 -2.96 7.09
CA LYS A 93 -19.99 -4.25 6.52
C LYS A 93 -19.63 -4.39 5.02
N LYS A 94 -19.64 -3.28 4.27
CA LYS A 94 -19.28 -3.27 2.84
C LYS A 94 -17.82 -3.66 2.60
N PHE A 95 -16.92 -3.27 3.49
CA PHE A 95 -15.49 -3.56 3.36
C PHE A 95 -15.12 -4.90 4.00
N SER A 96 -15.85 -5.34 5.04
CA SER A 96 -15.62 -6.64 5.68
C SER A 96 -15.86 -7.81 4.72
N GLN A 97 -16.70 -7.63 3.68
CA GLN A 97 -16.89 -8.63 2.63
C GLN A 97 -15.63 -8.91 1.80
N ASN A 98 -14.65 -7.99 1.82
CA ASN A 98 -13.36 -8.16 1.13
C ASN A 98 -12.30 -8.84 2.01
N ILE A 99 -12.66 -9.19 3.24
CA ILE A 99 -11.77 -9.85 4.21
C ILE A 99 -12.28 -11.27 4.41
N ILE A 100 -11.49 -12.23 4.00
CA ILE A 100 -11.72 -13.65 4.27
C ILE A 100 -10.84 -14.01 5.44
N ILE A 101 -11.45 -14.47 6.54
CA ILE A 101 -10.72 -14.95 7.71
C ILE A 101 -10.85 -16.48 7.70
N GLU A 102 -9.75 -17.14 7.42
CA GLU A 102 -9.66 -18.59 7.57
C GLU A 102 -9.42 -18.94 9.04
N ASN A 103 -9.99 -20.05 9.51
CA ASN A 103 -9.88 -20.53 10.90
C ASN A 103 -10.34 -19.51 11.96
N LEU A 104 -11.47 -18.83 11.69
CA LEU A 104 -12.05 -17.87 12.63
C LEU A 104 -12.30 -18.46 14.02
N ASP A 105 -12.69 -19.74 14.09
CA ASP A 105 -12.97 -20.44 15.35
C ASP A 105 -11.74 -20.55 16.26
N GLU A 106 -10.54 -20.74 15.69
CA GLU A 106 -9.29 -20.73 16.44
C GLU A 106 -8.95 -19.34 16.98
N LEU A 107 -9.17 -18.30 16.18
CA LEU A 107 -9.00 -16.91 16.63
C LEU A 107 -9.96 -16.58 17.78
N LEU A 108 -11.19 -17.05 17.73
CA LEU A 108 -12.17 -16.85 18.79
C LEU A 108 -11.81 -17.61 20.07
N LYS A 109 -11.27 -18.82 19.98
CA LYS A 109 -10.73 -19.57 21.12
C LYS A 109 -9.59 -18.80 21.80
N ILE A 110 -8.61 -18.36 21.02
CA ILE A 110 -7.47 -17.57 21.51
C ILE A 110 -7.97 -16.30 22.24
N LYS A 111 -8.93 -15.58 21.65
CA LYS A 111 -9.52 -14.40 22.27
C LYS A 111 -10.18 -14.71 23.61
N ASN A 112 -10.86 -15.86 23.74
CA ASN A 112 -11.60 -16.25 24.94
C ASN A 112 -10.68 -16.80 26.04
N GLU A 113 -9.50 -17.34 25.68
CA GLU A 113 -8.54 -17.88 26.64
C GLU A 113 -7.80 -16.80 27.44
N SER A 114 -7.89 -15.53 27.07
CA SER A 114 -7.26 -14.37 27.76
C SER A 114 -5.76 -14.54 28.02
N LYS A 115 -5.08 -15.40 27.26
CA LYS A 115 -3.63 -15.61 27.33
C LYS A 115 -2.89 -14.64 26.40
N PRO A 116 -1.67 -14.24 26.72
CA PRO A 116 -0.85 -13.46 25.81
C PRO A 116 -0.53 -14.27 24.55
N VAL A 117 -0.73 -13.67 23.38
CA VAL A 117 -0.53 -14.31 22.07
C VAL A 117 0.36 -13.43 21.22
N ILE A 118 1.31 -14.05 20.54
CA ILE A 118 2.18 -13.40 19.55
C ILE A 118 1.75 -13.88 18.17
N PHE A 119 1.30 -12.96 17.33
CA PHE A 119 1.04 -13.25 15.92
C PHE A 119 2.33 -13.04 15.12
N VAL A 120 2.71 -14.05 14.35
CA VAL A 120 3.85 -13.99 13.44
C VAL A 120 3.32 -14.02 12.01
N SER A 121 3.72 -13.06 11.20
CA SER A 121 3.32 -12.95 9.78
C SER A 121 4.54 -12.92 8.87
#